data_d175e558fdec374ebf26e09845b85123
#
_entry.id   d175e558fdec374ebf26e09845b85123
#
_cell.length_a   1.000
_cell.length_b   1.000
_cell.length_c   1.000
_cell.angle_alpha   90.00
_cell.angle_beta   90.00
_cell.angle_gamma   90.00
#
_symmetry.space_group_name_H-M   'P 1'
#
loop_
_entity.id
_entity.type
_entity.pdbx_description
1 polymer ?
#
loop_
_entity_poly.entity_id
_entity_poly.type
_entity_poly.pdbx_seq_one_letter_code
_entity_poly.pdbx_strand_id
1 'polypeptide(L)'
;MKDPVEKIEWIDASLLLGNSYNPNVVLSTELNSLARNILEYGWIQPVIVTQQMIIVDGFHRVQLSLDNEKIYKKYKGQVPCVVFAITRDKAMILTVRMNRAKGNHVAWRMAEMVKELIDYFDYEPRALAKAIGGTKAEIDLLYTEGVFEKKDIANYKYSKSWYPSLVEDVDADNK
;
A
#
# COMPACT_ATOMS: atom_id res chain seq x y z
N MET A 1 3.31 23.41 11.17
CA MET A 1 3.38 22.55 9.96
C MET A 1 1.94 22.37 9.52
N LYS A 2 1.63 22.57 8.25
CA LYS A 2 0.26 22.32 7.74
C LYS A 2 0.07 20.82 7.58
N ASP A 3 -1.13 20.33 7.88
CA ASP A 3 -1.45 18.91 7.72
C ASP A 3 -1.55 18.55 6.23
N PRO A 4 -0.98 17.41 5.78
CA PRO A 4 -1.01 17.04 4.36
C PRO A 4 -2.42 16.98 3.78
N VAL A 5 -3.44 16.63 4.58
CA VAL A 5 -4.85 16.54 4.17
C VAL A 5 -5.47 17.90 3.85
N GLU A 6 -4.86 19.02 4.26
CA GLU A 6 -5.35 20.36 3.90
C GLU A 6 -5.28 20.63 2.39
N LYS A 7 -4.43 19.90 1.67
CA LYS A 7 -4.28 20.03 0.23
C LYS A 7 -4.56 18.68 -0.45
N ILE A 8 -5.75 18.54 -1.01
CA ILE A 8 -6.15 17.39 -1.81
C ILE A 8 -6.06 17.77 -3.29
N GLU A 9 -5.36 16.94 -4.07
CA GLU A 9 -5.20 17.10 -5.50
C GLU A 9 -5.91 15.94 -6.22
N TRP A 10 -6.66 16.26 -7.31
CA TRP A 10 -7.24 15.25 -8.17
C TRP A 10 -6.18 14.83 -9.20
N ILE A 11 -5.78 13.58 -9.17
CA ILE A 11 -4.70 13.03 -10.00
C ILE A 11 -5.26 11.89 -10.83
N ASP A 12 -4.82 11.79 -12.10
CA ASP A 12 -5.16 10.66 -12.95
C ASP A 12 -4.63 9.37 -12.32
N ALA A 13 -5.54 8.43 -12.10
CA ALA A 13 -5.21 7.15 -11.45
C ALA A 13 -4.15 6.34 -12.23
N SER A 14 -4.05 6.54 -13.55
CA SER A 14 -3.07 5.88 -14.41
C SER A 14 -1.63 6.34 -14.17
N LEU A 15 -1.44 7.52 -13.55
CA LEU A 15 -0.12 8.05 -13.19
C LEU A 15 0.36 7.53 -11.83
N LEU A 16 -0.51 6.86 -11.07
CA LEU A 16 -0.17 6.37 -9.74
C LEU A 16 0.49 5.00 -9.82
N LEU A 17 1.61 4.88 -9.15
CA LEU A 17 2.43 3.67 -9.14
C LEU A 17 2.11 2.84 -7.89
N GLY A 18 1.88 1.56 -8.10
CA GLY A 18 1.76 0.62 -6.99
C GLY A 18 3.11 0.42 -6.31
N ASN A 19 3.09 0.14 -5.03
CA ASN A 19 4.28 -0.29 -4.34
C ASN A 19 4.36 -1.83 -4.33
N SER A 20 5.56 -2.38 -4.46
CA SER A 20 5.82 -3.83 -4.44
C SER A 20 5.55 -4.47 -3.08
N TYR A 21 5.47 -3.66 -2.03
CA TYR A 21 5.34 -4.08 -0.63
C TYR A 21 3.93 -3.92 -0.05
N ASN A 22 2.89 -3.66 -0.86
CA ASN A 22 1.53 -3.54 -0.34
C ASN A 22 1.02 -4.87 0.23
N PRO A 23 0.80 -4.97 1.55
CA PRO A 23 0.42 -6.23 2.21
C PRO A 23 -1.06 -6.58 2.05
N ASN A 24 -1.87 -5.69 1.45
CA ASN A 24 -3.32 -5.85 1.44
C ASN A 24 -3.80 -6.67 0.25
N VAL A 25 -4.58 -7.72 0.58
CA VAL A 25 -5.42 -8.45 -0.36
C VAL A 25 -6.87 -8.26 0.11
N VAL A 26 -7.75 -7.83 -0.79
CA VAL A 26 -9.16 -7.58 -0.50
C VAL A 26 -10.02 -8.58 -1.24
N LEU A 27 -11.03 -9.12 -0.57
CA LEU A 27 -12.01 -10.02 -1.20
C LEU A 27 -12.87 -9.24 -2.20
N SER A 28 -13.33 -9.91 -3.24
CA SER A 28 -14.20 -9.30 -4.27
C SER A 28 -15.48 -8.68 -3.69
N THR A 29 -16.03 -9.25 -2.62
CA THR A 29 -17.19 -8.70 -1.90
C THR A 29 -16.89 -7.37 -1.24
N GLU A 30 -15.72 -7.23 -0.64
CA GLU A 30 -15.25 -5.98 -0.01
C GLU A 30 -14.96 -4.92 -1.06
N LEU A 31 -14.35 -5.31 -2.19
CA LEU A 31 -14.10 -4.42 -3.31
C LEU A 31 -15.41 -3.88 -3.91
N ASN A 32 -16.43 -4.74 -4.05
CA ASN A 32 -17.76 -4.33 -4.51
C ASN A 32 -18.45 -3.37 -3.53
N SER A 33 -18.28 -3.60 -2.23
CA SER A 33 -18.81 -2.71 -1.19
C SER A 33 -18.13 -1.34 -1.24
N LEU A 34 -16.80 -1.32 -1.42
CA LEU A 34 -16.04 -0.07 -1.60
C LEU A 34 -16.48 0.69 -2.86
N ALA A 35 -16.68 -0.01 -3.98
CA ALA A 35 -17.18 0.58 -5.21
C ALA A 35 -18.57 1.20 -5.02
N ARG A 36 -19.47 0.52 -4.31
CA ARG A 36 -20.80 1.03 -3.97
C ARG A 36 -20.71 2.30 -3.14
N ASN A 37 -19.86 2.32 -2.11
CA ASN A 37 -19.66 3.50 -1.27
C ASN A 37 -19.17 4.71 -2.10
N ILE A 38 -18.20 4.51 -3.00
CA ILE A 38 -17.69 5.58 -3.86
C ILE A 38 -18.79 6.11 -4.80
N LEU A 39 -19.64 5.23 -5.33
CA LEU A 39 -20.72 5.63 -6.24
C LEU A 39 -21.85 6.36 -5.52
N GLU A 40 -22.19 5.95 -4.31
CA GLU A 40 -23.30 6.46 -3.51
C GLU A 40 -22.93 7.76 -2.77
N TYR A 41 -21.82 7.72 -2.01
CA TYR A 41 -21.41 8.84 -1.14
C TYR A 41 -20.27 9.68 -1.71
N GLY A 42 -19.63 9.24 -2.79
CA GLY A 42 -18.45 9.90 -3.34
C GLY A 42 -17.16 9.49 -2.64
N TRP A 43 -16.10 10.23 -2.88
CA TRP A 43 -14.80 10.03 -2.27
C TRP A 43 -14.76 10.60 -0.85
N ILE A 44 -14.80 9.74 0.15
CA ILE A 44 -14.74 10.12 1.58
C ILE A 44 -13.29 10.17 2.07
N GLN A 45 -12.42 9.32 1.53
CA GLN A 45 -11.03 9.20 1.93
C GLN A 45 -10.12 9.39 0.72
N PRO A 46 -9.12 10.30 0.76
CA PRO A 46 -8.15 10.46 -0.30
C PRO A 46 -7.19 9.26 -0.36
N VAL A 47 -6.57 9.08 -1.50
CA VAL A 47 -5.41 8.20 -1.68
C VAL A 47 -4.18 8.91 -1.13
N ILE A 48 -3.26 8.21 -0.50
CA ILE A 48 -2.02 8.78 0.02
C ILE A 48 -0.89 8.36 -0.89
N VAL A 49 -0.17 9.34 -1.43
CA VAL A 49 0.92 9.10 -2.39
C VAL A 49 2.18 9.90 -2.02
N THR A 50 3.33 9.39 -2.42
CA THR A 50 4.59 10.13 -2.35
C THR A 50 4.67 11.17 -3.47
N GLN A 51 5.68 12.05 -3.43
CA GLN A 51 5.97 12.98 -4.55
C GLN A 51 6.32 12.25 -5.86
N GLN A 52 6.79 11.01 -5.78
CA GLN A 52 7.05 10.16 -6.94
C GLN A 52 5.81 9.40 -7.42
N MET A 53 4.61 9.78 -6.95
CA MET A 53 3.33 9.14 -7.29
C MET A 53 3.20 7.67 -6.85
N ILE A 54 4.03 7.22 -5.90
CA ILE A 54 3.95 5.87 -5.33
C ILE A 54 2.83 5.84 -4.29
N ILE A 55 1.92 4.89 -4.40
CA ILE A 55 0.78 4.73 -3.49
C ILE A 55 1.28 4.20 -2.14
N VAL A 56 1.00 4.95 -1.07
CA VAL A 56 1.24 4.56 0.33
C VAL A 56 -0.01 3.89 0.92
N ASP A 57 -1.19 4.47 0.67
CA ASP A 57 -2.49 3.90 1.05
C ASP A 57 -3.56 4.23 0.01
N GLY A 58 -4.53 3.34 -0.15
CA GLY A 58 -5.66 3.53 -1.06
C GLY A 58 -5.56 2.77 -2.37
N PHE A 59 -4.71 1.76 -2.46
CA PHE A 59 -4.49 0.93 -3.62
C PHE A 59 -5.78 0.45 -4.31
N HIS A 60 -6.72 -0.15 -3.55
CA HIS A 60 -7.99 -0.64 -4.09
C HIS A 60 -8.91 0.49 -4.57
N ARG A 61 -8.76 1.69 -4.03
CA ARG A 61 -9.49 2.89 -4.51
C ARG A 61 -8.97 3.32 -5.88
N VAL A 62 -7.66 3.28 -6.09
CA VAL A 62 -7.03 3.53 -7.39
C VAL A 62 -7.46 2.46 -8.40
N GLN A 63 -7.37 1.19 -8.02
CA GLN A 63 -7.82 0.07 -8.82
C GLN A 63 -9.27 0.25 -9.30
N LEU A 64 -10.19 0.55 -8.40
CA LEU A 64 -11.59 0.79 -8.73
C LEU A 64 -11.80 1.98 -9.67
N SER A 65 -10.98 3.03 -9.56
CA SER A 65 -11.05 4.18 -10.46
C SER A 65 -10.66 3.82 -11.90
N LEU A 66 -9.82 2.81 -12.08
CA LEU A 66 -9.39 2.32 -13.40
C LEU A 66 -10.33 1.22 -13.94
N ASP A 67 -10.71 0.26 -13.09
CA ASP A 67 -11.36 -0.98 -13.52
C ASP A 67 -12.91 -0.90 -13.49
N ASN A 68 -13.48 -0.03 -12.67
CA ASN A 68 -14.93 0.12 -12.57
C ASN A 68 -15.45 1.19 -13.53
N GLU A 69 -16.13 0.78 -14.59
CA GLU A 69 -16.63 1.68 -15.65
C GLU A 69 -17.48 2.85 -15.12
N LYS A 70 -18.32 2.63 -14.11
CA LYS A 70 -19.18 3.66 -13.54
C LYS A 70 -18.39 4.70 -12.77
N ILE A 71 -17.38 4.25 -11.98
CA ILE A 71 -16.49 5.14 -11.24
C ILE A 71 -15.61 5.91 -12.22
N TYR A 72 -15.04 5.22 -13.20
CA TYR A 72 -14.22 5.84 -14.24
C TYR A 72 -14.98 6.97 -14.96
N LYS A 73 -16.20 6.68 -15.44
CA LYS A 73 -17.04 7.69 -16.12
C LYS A 73 -17.39 8.87 -15.20
N LYS A 74 -17.75 8.60 -13.94
CA LYS A 74 -18.14 9.62 -12.97
C LYS A 74 -17.00 10.58 -12.64
N TYR A 75 -15.79 10.08 -12.50
CA TYR A 75 -14.62 10.85 -12.05
C TYR A 75 -13.54 11.02 -13.11
N LYS A 76 -13.79 10.58 -14.35
CA LYS A 76 -12.87 10.70 -15.51
C LYS A 76 -11.50 10.07 -15.23
N GLY A 77 -11.47 8.95 -14.52
CA GLY A 77 -10.23 8.27 -14.13
C GLY A 77 -9.42 8.98 -13.05
N GLN A 78 -9.91 10.08 -12.47
CA GLN A 78 -9.20 10.80 -11.43
C GLN A 78 -9.53 10.30 -10.02
N VAL A 79 -8.57 10.42 -9.12
CA VAL A 79 -8.71 10.11 -7.69
C VAL A 79 -8.20 11.27 -6.84
N PRO A 80 -8.85 11.56 -5.69
CA PRO A 80 -8.36 12.58 -4.78
C PRO A 80 -7.14 12.05 -4.02
N CYS A 81 -6.03 12.77 -4.08
CA CYS A 81 -4.77 12.38 -3.49
C CYS A 81 -4.28 13.41 -2.48
N VAL A 82 -3.66 12.90 -1.42
CA VAL A 82 -2.77 13.66 -0.56
C VAL A 82 -1.34 13.30 -0.96
N VAL A 83 -0.60 14.30 -1.46
CA VAL A 83 0.78 14.14 -1.92
C VAL A 83 1.73 14.74 -0.88
N PHE A 84 2.72 13.97 -0.41
CA PHE A 84 3.70 14.52 0.52
C PHE A 84 5.09 13.92 0.37
N ALA A 85 6.09 14.68 0.80
CA ALA A 85 7.48 14.29 0.74
C ALA A 85 7.79 13.28 1.85
N ILE A 86 8.14 12.05 1.45
CA ILE A 86 8.51 10.98 2.37
C ILE A 86 9.50 10.04 1.66
N THR A 87 10.52 9.58 2.38
CA THR A 87 11.47 8.58 1.88
C THR A 87 10.82 7.20 1.80
N ARG A 88 11.38 6.30 0.97
CA ARG A 88 10.82 4.97 0.73
C ARG A 88 10.67 4.16 2.03
N ASP A 89 11.71 4.13 2.85
CA ASP A 89 11.69 3.43 4.15
C ASP A 89 10.58 3.93 5.08
N LYS A 90 10.43 5.25 5.18
CA LYS A 90 9.36 5.86 5.98
C LYS A 90 7.97 5.62 5.37
N ALA A 91 7.85 5.58 4.04
CA ALA A 91 6.60 5.24 3.35
C ALA A 91 6.19 3.78 3.64
N MET A 92 7.15 2.84 3.63
CA MET A 92 6.92 1.44 4.02
C MET A 92 6.44 1.33 5.47
N ILE A 93 7.11 1.98 6.41
CA ILE A 93 6.71 2.02 7.84
C ILE A 93 5.30 2.59 7.98
N LEU A 94 4.99 3.68 7.27
CA LEU A 94 3.66 4.29 7.29
C LEU A 94 2.59 3.35 6.74
N THR A 95 2.86 2.66 5.62
CA THR A 95 1.97 1.65 5.05
C THR A 95 1.65 0.57 6.08
N VAL A 96 2.65 0.03 6.79
CA VAL A 96 2.44 -0.96 7.84
C VAL A 96 1.55 -0.42 8.95
N ARG A 97 1.86 0.77 9.47
CA ARG A 97 1.07 1.39 10.57
C ARG A 97 -0.39 1.58 10.19
N MET A 98 -0.65 2.10 8.99
CA MET A 98 -2.02 2.33 8.51
C MET A 98 -2.79 1.04 8.32
N ASN A 99 -2.13 0.00 7.81
CA ASN A 99 -2.74 -1.30 7.62
C ASN A 99 -2.98 -2.02 8.96
N ARG A 100 -2.06 -1.94 9.91
CA ARG A 100 -2.28 -2.47 11.27
C ARG A 100 -3.50 -1.84 11.93
N ALA A 101 -3.68 -0.55 11.78
CA ALA A 101 -4.86 0.14 12.31
C ALA A 101 -6.18 -0.35 11.69
N LYS A 102 -6.15 -0.89 10.46
CA LYS A 102 -7.32 -1.46 9.76
C LYS A 102 -7.54 -2.95 10.05
N GLY A 103 -6.61 -3.63 10.71
CA GLY A 103 -6.74 -5.03 11.15
C GLY A 103 -6.48 -6.11 10.10
N ASN A 104 -6.14 -5.77 8.86
CA ASN A 104 -5.92 -6.73 7.77
C ASN A 104 -4.45 -6.80 7.37
N HIS A 105 -3.80 -7.95 7.61
CA HIS A 105 -2.40 -8.17 7.24
C HIS A 105 -2.21 -9.51 6.51
N VAL A 106 -1.43 -9.48 5.44
CA VAL A 106 -0.87 -10.70 4.84
C VAL A 106 0.55 -10.88 5.37
N ALA A 107 0.74 -11.86 6.25
CA ALA A 107 1.96 -12.04 7.03
C ALA A 107 3.23 -12.20 6.16
N TRP A 108 3.15 -12.88 5.01
CA TRP A 108 4.32 -13.08 4.14
C TRP A 108 4.85 -11.76 3.51
N ARG A 109 3.93 -10.83 3.12
CA ARG A 109 4.34 -9.51 2.62
C ARG A 109 4.90 -8.61 3.72
N MET A 110 4.41 -8.79 4.94
CA MET A 110 5.02 -8.17 6.12
C MET A 110 6.45 -8.66 6.32
N ALA A 111 6.71 -9.95 6.12
CA ALA A 111 8.04 -10.54 6.21
C ALA A 111 8.99 -9.94 5.15
N GLU A 112 8.55 -9.82 3.89
CA GLU A 112 9.34 -9.17 2.83
C GLU A 112 9.69 -7.72 3.19
N MET A 113 8.73 -6.93 3.68
CA MET A 113 8.97 -5.55 4.10
C MET A 113 9.94 -5.45 5.28
N VAL A 114 9.80 -6.34 6.27
CA VAL A 114 10.71 -6.37 7.43
C VAL A 114 12.13 -6.70 6.98
N LYS A 115 12.30 -7.67 6.07
CA LYS A 115 13.61 -8.01 5.50
C LYS A 115 14.20 -6.81 4.75
N GLU A 116 13.46 -6.17 3.85
CA GLU A 116 13.94 -5.00 3.11
C GLU A 116 14.35 -3.86 4.07
N LEU A 117 13.57 -3.60 5.12
CA LEU A 117 13.88 -2.55 6.09
C LEU A 117 15.14 -2.86 6.91
N ILE A 118 15.39 -4.11 7.25
CA ILE A 118 16.60 -4.52 7.99
C ILE A 118 17.80 -4.61 7.06
N ASP A 119 17.68 -5.33 5.93
CA ASP A 119 18.84 -5.69 5.09
C ASP A 119 19.30 -4.52 4.21
N TYR A 120 18.38 -3.71 3.71
CA TYR A 120 18.70 -2.61 2.78
C TYR A 120 18.73 -1.24 3.43
N PHE A 121 17.87 -0.99 4.42
CA PHE A 121 17.78 0.30 5.11
C PHE A 121 18.42 0.30 6.51
N ASP A 122 19.12 -0.79 6.91
CA ASP A 122 19.85 -0.93 8.18
C ASP A 122 19.02 -0.64 9.45
N TYR A 123 17.72 -0.95 9.43
CA TYR A 123 16.90 -0.78 10.62
C TYR A 123 17.23 -1.83 11.67
N GLU A 124 17.57 -1.37 12.88
CA GLU A 124 17.74 -2.26 14.04
C GLU A 124 16.39 -2.87 14.43
N PRO A 125 16.27 -4.20 14.66
CA PRO A 125 14.99 -4.89 14.90
C PRO A 125 14.14 -4.29 16.02
N ARG A 126 14.73 -3.82 17.11
CA ARG A 126 13.99 -3.15 18.21
C ARG A 126 13.44 -1.79 17.79
N ALA A 127 14.25 -1.02 17.06
CA ALA A 127 13.84 0.28 16.54
C ALA A 127 12.70 0.11 15.52
N LEU A 128 12.81 -0.88 14.63
CA LEU A 128 11.77 -1.23 13.67
C LEU A 128 10.48 -1.67 14.37
N ALA A 129 10.55 -2.54 15.38
CA ALA A 129 9.39 -2.97 16.17
C ALA A 129 8.65 -1.75 16.75
N LYS A 130 9.37 -0.82 17.37
CA LYS A 130 8.79 0.43 17.88
C LYS A 130 8.21 1.29 16.76
N ALA A 131 8.90 1.36 15.62
CA ALA A 131 8.46 2.18 14.49
C ALA A 131 7.17 1.68 13.85
N ILE A 132 6.95 0.37 13.76
CA ILE A 132 5.71 -0.20 13.17
C ILE A 132 4.61 -0.50 14.19
N GLY A 133 4.88 -0.27 15.48
CA GLY A 133 3.93 -0.57 16.57
C GLY A 133 3.81 -2.07 16.88
N GLY A 134 4.90 -2.82 16.75
CA GLY A 134 5.01 -4.25 17.03
C GLY A 134 5.95 -4.57 18.19
N THR A 135 6.25 -5.85 18.37
CA THR A 135 7.25 -6.36 19.31
C THR A 135 8.51 -6.84 18.60
N LYS A 136 9.66 -6.86 19.31
CA LYS A 136 10.90 -7.41 18.75
C LYS A 136 10.71 -8.88 18.34
N ALA A 137 10.00 -9.66 19.16
CA ALA A 137 9.73 -11.07 18.86
C ALA A 137 8.93 -11.24 17.55
N GLU A 138 7.99 -10.34 17.25
CA GLU A 138 7.27 -10.34 15.97
C GLU A 138 8.21 -10.02 14.81
N ILE A 139 9.12 -9.06 14.96
CA ILE A 139 10.11 -8.73 13.93
C ILE A 139 11.05 -9.90 13.69
N ASP A 140 11.57 -10.51 14.75
CA ASP A 140 12.46 -11.68 14.66
C ASP A 140 11.75 -12.84 13.94
N LEU A 141 10.47 -13.07 14.25
CA LEU A 141 9.65 -14.09 13.61
C LEU A 141 9.46 -13.80 12.10
N LEU A 142 9.09 -12.57 11.74
CA LEU A 142 8.88 -12.15 10.35
C LEU A 142 10.19 -12.18 9.55
N TYR A 143 11.32 -11.89 10.19
CA TYR A 143 12.63 -11.88 9.55
C TYR A 143 13.20 -13.29 9.33
N THR A 144 13.12 -14.17 10.35
CA THR A 144 13.74 -15.51 10.32
C THR A 144 12.87 -16.57 9.67
N GLU A 145 11.58 -16.46 9.85
CA GLU A 145 10.66 -17.44 9.29
C GLU A 145 10.08 -16.91 7.98
N GLY A 146 10.57 -17.44 6.86
CA GLY A 146 9.77 -17.56 5.66
C GLY A 146 8.58 -18.51 5.93
N VAL A 147 7.84 -18.24 7.02
CA VAL A 147 6.84 -19.13 7.68
C VAL A 147 5.70 -19.53 6.74
N PHE A 148 5.58 -18.89 5.59
CA PHE A 148 4.44 -19.06 4.71
C PHE A 148 4.77 -19.57 3.30
N GLU A 149 6.03 -19.94 3.01
CA GLU A 149 6.37 -20.63 1.75
C GLU A 149 5.69 -22.01 1.61
N LYS A 150 5.17 -22.57 2.71
CA LYS A 150 4.59 -23.94 2.72
C LYS A 150 3.07 -24.01 2.64
N LYS A 151 2.34 -22.92 2.68
CA LYS A 151 0.89 -22.95 2.44
C LYS A 151 0.63 -22.16 1.16
N ASP A 152 0.14 -22.88 0.14
CA ASP A 152 -0.26 -22.39 -1.18
C ASP A 152 -1.40 -21.34 -1.10
N ILE A 153 -1.11 -20.23 -0.43
CA ILE A 153 -2.02 -19.08 -0.25
C ILE A 153 -2.23 -18.36 -1.58
N ALA A 154 -1.32 -18.54 -2.54
CA ALA A 154 -1.41 -17.96 -3.87
C ALA A 154 -2.63 -18.48 -4.66
N ASN A 155 -3.16 -19.65 -4.32
CA ASN A 155 -4.29 -20.30 -5.01
C ASN A 155 -5.65 -20.15 -4.31
N TYR A 156 -5.72 -19.46 -3.17
CA TYR A 156 -7.04 -19.10 -2.65
C TYR A 156 -7.72 -18.10 -3.59
N LYS A 157 -9.03 -18.25 -3.79
CA LYS A 157 -9.89 -17.37 -4.62
C LYS A 157 -10.03 -15.96 -4.04
N TYR A 158 -8.91 -15.29 -3.82
CA TYR A 158 -8.87 -13.85 -3.60
C TYR A 158 -8.99 -13.15 -4.95
N SER A 159 -9.59 -11.98 -4.98
CA SER A 159 -9.52 -11.12 -6.16
C SER A 159 -8.05 -11.01 -6.57
N LYS A 160 -7.74 -11.33 -7.83
CA LYS A 160 -6.39 -11.10 -8.35
C LYS A 160 -6.09 -9.64 -8.11
N SER A 161 -5.12 -9.36 -7.24
CA SER A 161 -4.66 -7.98 -7.03
C SER A 161 -4.15 -7.48 -8.38
N TRP A 162 -4.65 -6.31 -8.79
CA TRP A 162 -4.07 -5.59 -9.90
C TRP A 162 -2.61 -5.30 -9.57
N TYR A 163 -1.71 -5.66 -10.46
CA TYR A 163 -0.31 -5.29 -10.38
C TYR A 163 -0.15 -4.06 -11.28
N PRO A 164 0.02 -2.84 -10.71
CA PRO A 164 0.50 -1.73 -11.51
C PRO A 164 1.82 -2.14 -12.13
N SER A 165 2.12 -1.61 -13.30
CA SER A 165 3.44 -1.78 -13.90
C SER A 165 4.49 -1.51 -12.82
N LEU A 166 5.34 -2.50 -12.57
CA LEU A 166 6.44 -2.36 -11.64
C LEU A 166 7.25 -1.15 -12.08
N VAL A 167 7.60 -0.29 -11.13
CA VAL A 167 8.70 0.66 -11.33
C VAL A 167 9.91 -0.23 -11.60
N GLU A 168 10.38 -0.32 -12.84
CA GLU A 168 11.71 -0.83 -13.12
C GLU A 168 12.66 -0.02 -12.23
N ASP A 169 13.53 -0.70 -11.50
CA ASP A 169 14.47 -0.08 -10.57
C ASP A 169 15.27 1.02 -11.27
N VAL A 170 14.83 2.27 -11.13
CA VAL A 170 15.50 3.45 -11.72
C VAL A 170 16.74 3.83 -10.91
N ASP A 171 17.03 3.13 -9.81
CA ASP A 171 18.11 3.45 -8.88
C ASP A 171 19.39 2.60 -9.07
N ALA A 172 19.55 1.87 -10.19
CA ALA A 172 20.74 1.04 -10.42
C ALA A 172 21.96 1.79 -11.01
N ASP A 173 21.82 3.05 -11.45
CA ASP A 173 22.90 3.79 -12.14
C ASP A 173 23.18 5.17 -11.55
N ASN A 174 23.46 5.26 -10.24
CA ASN A 174 24.19 6.40 -9.68
C ASN A 174 25.08 5.92 -8.53
N LYS A 175 26.21 5.35 -8.90
CA LYS A 175 27.44 5.32 -8.11
C LYS A 175 28.49 6.18 -8.75
#